data_83650901e32b953857e170c5f9ce6d60
#
_entry.id   83650901e32b953857e170c5f9ce6d60
#
_cell.length_a   1.000
_cell.length_b   1.000
_cell.length_c   1.000
_cell.angle_alpha   90.00
_cell.angle_beta   90.00
_cell.angle_gamma   90.00
#
_symmetry.space_group_name_H-M   'P 1'
#
loop_
_entity.id
_entity.type
_entity.pdbx_description
1 polymer ?
#
loop_
_entity_poly.entity_id
_entity_poly.type
_entity_poly.pdbx_seq_one_letter_code
_entity_poly.pdbx_strand_id
1 'polypeptide(L)'
;MMTDQTLISGAPRVKLKWYQVIDPITKLLFILDMTLLSFAGMNLLFQAGLILVATLLLLFSKLSSTIFKALGFSLFLICTMLIIQGLFYSRNQTVLFSVLGVSFYKEGLIYATTLGCRVLVIILTSGFFIVTTSISENAAYLELSGLSYKTVYVLMSVCYILPEMMRNMRKIQQAQKVRGTNPQKTLIQKLKSVLPVLIPLVIKTLDQSMARSISLQLRGFDNPNRTVRTSQRVYRLSRTLHIGLTGLAILLIGWKIWTKINGL
;
A
#
# COMPACT_ATOMS: atom_id res chain seq x y z
N MET A 1 -27.40 -1.63 -29.59
CA MET A 1 -28.01 -0.31 -29.47
C MET A 1 -27.23 0.47 -28.44
N MET A 2 -26.20 1.19 -28.89
CA MET A 2 -25.27 1.99 -28.06
C MET A 2 -25.87 3.36 -27.93
N THR A 3 -26.44 3.68 -26.78
CA THR A 3 -26.93 5.03 -26.49
C THR A 3 -25.79 5.92 -25.99
N ASP A 4 -25.49 6.86 -26.84
CA ASP A 4 -24.76 8.10 -26.68
C ASP A 4 -25.11 8.84 -25.38
N GLN A 5 -24.28 8.80 -24.39
CA GLN A 5 -24.26 9.76 -23.27
C GLN A 5 -22.85 10.38 -23.13
N THR A 6 -22.39 11.00 -24.22
CA THR A 6 -21.08 11.66 -24.26
C THR A 6 -21.12 13.10 -24.71
N LEU A 7 -22.17 13.82 -24.34
CA LEU A 7 -22.27 15.23 -24.70
C LEU A 7 -22.49 16.11 -23.48
N ILE A 8 -21.53 16.21 -22.57
CA ILE A 8 -21.25 17.43 -21.79
C ILE A 8 -19.91 17.23 -21.10
N SER A 9 -18.82 17.58 -21.71
CA SER A 9 -17.67 18.27 -21.10
C SER A 9 -16.47 18.27 -22.06
N GLY A 10 -16.02 19.44 -22.45
CA GLY A 10 -14.77 19.66 -23.16
C GLY A 10 -13.50 19.40 -22.33
N ALA A 11 -13.55 18.41 -21.44
CA ALA A 11 -12.36 17.96 -20.72
C ALA A 11 -11.53 17.03 -21.62
N PRO A 12 -10.20 17.22 -21.73
CA PRO A 12 -9.35 16.36 -22.55
C PRO A 12 -9.54 14.91 -22.12
N ARG A 13 -9.78 14.01 -23.07
CA ARG A 13 -9.84 12.55 -22.84
C ARG A 13 -8.49 12.08 -22.35
N VAL A 14 -8.29 12.05 -21.03
CA VAL A 14 -7.12 11.42 -20.43
C VAL A 14 -7.22 9.93 -20.74
N LYS A 15 -6.30 9.40 -21.55
CA LYS A 15 -6.19 7.95 -21.77
C LYS A 15 -5.91 7.28 -20.43
N LEU A 16 -6.95 6.74 -19.82
CA LEU A 16 -6.84 5.98 -18.57
C LEU A 16 -5.99 4.73 -18.83
N LYS A 17 -4.97 4.54 -18.03
CA LYS A 17 -4.17 3.31 -18.07
C LYS A 17 -5.04 2.16 -17.58
N TRP A 18 -4.85 0.95 -18.11
CA TRP A 18 -5.67 -0.24 -17.80
C TRP A 18 -5.84 -0.50 -16.29
N TYR A 19 -4.79 -0.27 -15.48
CA TYR A 19 -4.83 -0.45 -14.02
C TYR A 19 -5.65 0.63 -13.28
N GLN A 20 -5.99 1.75 -13.93
CA GLN A 20 -6.84 2.81 -13.37
C GLN A 20 -8.33 2.53 -13.58
N VAL A 21 -8.66 1.52 -14.38
CA VAL A 21 -10.04 1.06 -14.61
C VAL A 21 -10.48 0.08 -13.53
N ILE A 22 -9.53 -0.52 -12.81
CA ILE A 22 -9.79 -1.50 -11.75
C ILE A 22 -9.99 -0.78 -10.43
N ASP A 23 -11.04 -1.15 -9.69
CA ASP A 23 -11.35 -0.60 -8.37
C ASP A 23 -10.25 -0.86 -7.34
N PRO A 24 -10.03 0.07 -6.39
CA PRO A 24 -9.09 -0.12 -5.30
C PRO A 24 -9.35 -1.37 -4.46
N ILE A 25 -10.63 -1.70 -4.19
CA ILE A 25 -10.99 -2.89 -3.40
C ILE A 25 -10.68 -4.17 -4.18
N THR A 26 -10.92 -4.21 -5.49
CA THR A 26 -10.54 -5.37 -6.33
C THR A 26 -9.03 -5.64 -6.24
N LYS A 27 -8.22 -4.58 -6.23
CA LYS A 27 -6.76 -4.72 -6.07
C LYS A 27 -6.38 -5.22 -4.67
N LEU A 28 -7.07 -4.78 -3.62
CA LEU A 28 -6.85 -5.27 -2.25
C LEU A 28 -7.24 -6.75 -2.12
N LEU A 29 -8.38 -7.16 -2.68
CA LEU A 29 -8.80 -8.57 -2.73
C LEU A 29 -7.77 -9.41 -3.48
N PHE A 30 -7.26 -8.91 -4.61
CA PHE A 30 -6.21 -9.60 -5.36
C PHE A 30 -4.93 -9.83 -4.53
N ILE A 31 -4.50 -8.84 -3.72
CA ILE A 31 -3.36 -9.02 -2.80
C ILE A 31 -3.66 -10.10 -1.77
N LEU A 32 -4.87 -10.07 -1.21
CA LEU A 32 -5.31 -11.04 -0.22
C LEU A 32 -5.31 -12.46 -0.83
N ASP A 33 -5.85 -12.63 -2.03
CA ASP A 33 -5.86 -13.91 -2.74
C ASP A 33 -4.45 -14.42 -3.05
N MET A 34 -3.57 -13.55 -3.56
CA MET A 34 -2.17 -13.90 -3.82
C MET A 34 -1.44 -14.31 -2.54
N THR A 35 -1.73 -13.64 -1.43
CA THR A 35 -1.19 -13.99 -0.12
C THR A 35 -1.72 -15.36 0.34
N LEU A 36 -3.01 -15.60 0.26
CA LEU A 36 -3.63 -16.88 0.62
C LEU A 36 -3.10 -18.03 -0.24
N LEU A 37 -3.00 -17.83 -1.55
CA LEU A 37 -2.41 -18.79 -2.49
C LEU A 37 -0.96 -19.11 -2.12
N SER A 38 -0.17 -18.11 -1.77
CA SER A 38 1.22 -18.31 -1.35
C SER A 38 1.33 -19.14 -0.07
N PHE A 39 0.37 -19.02 0.85
CA PHE A 39 0.31 -19.85 2.05
C PHE A 39 -0.31 -21.23 1.82
N ALA A 40 -1.16 -21.39 0.81
CA ALA A 40 -1.77 -22.69 0.46
C ALA A 40 -0.77 -23.62 -0.25
N GLY A 41 0.06 -23.09 -1.16
CA GLY A 41 1.03 -23.88 -1.91
C GLY A 41 2.32 -24.13 -1.15
N MET A 42 2.69 -25.42 -0.99
CA MET A 42 3.99 -25.80 -0.39
C MET A 42 5.10 -26.01 -1.44
N ASN A 43 4.75 -26.12 -2.72
CA ASN A 43 5.71 -26.38 -3.78
C ASN A 43 6.46 -25.13 -4.23
N LEU A 44 7.78 -25.22 -4.33
CA LEU A 44 8.65 -24.12 -4.77
C LEU A 44 8.31 -23.65 -6.20
N LEU A 45 7.95 -24.57 -7.09
CA LEU A 45 7.53 -24.26 -8.46
C LEU A 45 6.24 -23.42 -8.49
N PHE A 46 5.28 -23.72 -7.63
CA PHE A 46 4.05 -22.94 -7.50
C PHE A 46 4.34 -21.52 -7.03
N GLN A 47 5.23 -21.37 -6.05
CA GLN A 47 5.66 -20.06 -5.54
C GLN A 47 6.39 -19.24 -6.62
N ALA A 48 7.26 -19.89 -7.41
CA ALA A 48 7.92 -19.24 -8.54
C ALA A 48 6.91 -18.74 -9.59
N GLY A 49 5.84 -19.49 -9.85
CA GLY A 49 4.73 -19.06 -10.70
C GLY A 49 4.02 -17.80 -10.18
N LEU A 50 3.73 -17.74 -8.86
CA LEU A 50 3.12 -16.56 -8.25
C LEU A 50 4.02 -15.32 -8.33
N ILE A 51 5.32 -15.49 -8.09
CA ILE A 51 6.31 -14.43 -8.24
C ILE A 51 6.36 -13.92 -9.68
N LEU A 52 6.35 -14.83 -10.65
CA LEU A 52 6.35 -14.49 -12.07
C LEU A 52 5.11 -13.66 -12.43
N VAL A 53 3.92 -14.07 -12.00
CA VAL A 53 2.67 -13.32 -12.21
C VAL A 53 2.75 -11.92 -11.57
N ALA A 54 3.17 -11.82 -10.31
CA ALA A 54 3.32 -10.54 -9.61
C ALA A 54 4.32 -9.62 -10.31
N THR A 55 5.45 -10.16 -10.77
CA THR A 55 6.49 -9.41 -11.49
C THR A 55 6.01 -8.93 -12.86
N LEU A 56 5.30 -9.78 -13.62
CA LEU A 56 4.70 -9.39 -14.90
C LEU A 56 3.70 -8.24 -14.73
N LEU A 57 2.82 -8.29 -13.73
CA LEU A 57 1.87 -7.21 -13.45
C LEU A 57 2.58 -5.89 -13.16
N LEU A 58 3.67 -5.91 -12.42
CA LEU A 58 4.48 -4.72 -12.16
C LEU A 58 5.17 -4.21 -13.44
N LEU A 59 5.73 -5.07 -14.26
CA LEU A 59 6.38 -4.70 -15.54
C LEU A 59 5.39 -4.05 -16.50
N PHE A 60 4.19 -4.61 -16.65
CA PHE A 60 3.11 -4.03 -17.46
C PHE A 60 2.66 -2.65 -16.95
N SER A 61 2.85 -2.37 -15.67
CA SER A 61 2.56 -1.06 -15.08
C SER A 61 3.62 0.00 -15.34
N LYS A 62 4.70 -0.31 -16.07
CA LYS A 62 5.87 0.56 -16.35
C LYS A 62 6.55 1.16 -15.10
N LEU A 63 6.58 0.40 -14.03
CA LEU A 63 7.07 0.83 -12.72
C LEU A 63 8.44 0.23 -12.35
N SER A 64 9.38 0.22 -13.27
CA SER A 64 10.68 -0.43 -13.09
C SER A 64 11.44 0.01 -11.83
N SER A 65 11.48 1.29 -11.51
CA SER A 65 12.22 1.81 -10.34
C SER A 65 11.70 1.26 -9.00
N THR A 66 10.37 1.11 -8.86
CA THR A 66 9.77 0.58 -7.65
C THR A 66 10.03 -0.92 -7.49
N ILE A 67 10.06 -1.65 -8.62
CA ILE A 67 10.41 -3.07 -8.64
C ILE A 67 11.83 -3.29 -8.11
N PHE A 68 12.81 -2.52 -8.58
CA PHE A 68 14.20 -2.65 -8.13
C PHE A 68 14.34 -2.37 -6.64
N LYS A 69 13.65 -1.37 -6.10
CA LYS A 69 13.66 -1.09 -4.65
C LYS A 69 13.00 -2.20 -3.84
N ALA A 70 11.86 -2.71 -4.28
CA ALA A 70 11.15 -3.80 -3.62
C ALA A 70 11.97 -5.10 -3.66
N LEU A 71 12.58 -5.43 -4.80
CA LEU A 71 13.48 -6.58 -4.94
C LEU A 71 14.71 -6.47 -4.07
N GLY A 72 15.36 -5.30 -4.01
CA GLY A 72 16.52 -5.09 -3.15
C GLY A 72 16.20 -5.28 -1.67
N PHE A 73 15.07 -4.75 -1.21
CA PHE A 73 14.62 -4.93 0.17
C PHE A 73 14.25 -6.39 0.47
N SER A 74 13.54 -7.05 -0.45
CA SER A 74 13.17 -8.46 -0.27
C SER A 74 14.36 -9.40 -0.30
N LEU A 75 15.36 -9.12 -1.14
CA LEU A 75 16.60 -9.89 -1.19
C LEU A 75 17.36 -9.84 0.14
N PHE A 76 17.44 -8.65 0.76
CA PHE A 76 18.03 -8.49 2.08
C PHE A 76 17.31 -9.36 3.13
N LEU A 77 15.97 -9.32 3.15
CA LEU A 77 15.18 -10.16 4.06
C LEU A 77 15.38 -11.65 3.81
N ILE A 78 15.40 -12.08 2.54
CA ILE A 78 15.62 -13.49 2.18
C ILE A 78 16.99 -13.94 2.63
N CYS A 79 18.05 -13.15 2.40
CA CYS A 79 19.40 -13.48 2.86
C CYS A 79 19.46 -13.65 4.37
N THR A 80 18.83 -12.73 5.12
CA THR A 80 18.76 -12.85 6.59
C THR A 80 18.01 -14.12 7.02
N MET A 81 16.89 -14.44 6.37
CA MET A 81 16.13 -15.66 6.63
C MET A 81 16.93 -16.94 6.31
N LEU A 82 17.66 -16.97 5.19
CA LEU A 82 18.50 -18.09 4.82
C LEU A 82 19.58 -18.38 5.86
N ILE A 83 20.20 -17.34 6.40
CA ILE A 83 21.21 -17.48 7.46
C ILE A 83 20.57 -18.02 8.74
N ILE A 84 19.51 -17.37 9.23
CA ILE A 84 18.90 -17.72 10.51
C ILE A 84 18.27 -19.13 10.46
N GLN A 85 17.45 -19.41 9.44
CA GLN A 85 16.78 -20.70 9.34
C GLN A 85 17.72 -21.83 8.92
N GLY A 86 18.72 -21.53 8.09
CA GLY A 86 19.74 -22.50 7.71
C GLY A 86 20.54 -23.04 8.90
N LEU A 87 20.67 -22.21 9.95
CA LEU A 87 21.42 -22.57 11.17
C LEU A 87 20.52 -23.13 12.29
N PHE A 88 19.40 -22.47 12.56
CA PHE A 88 18.60 -22.67 13.78
C PHE A 88 17.25 -23.36 13.56
N TYR A 89 16.97 -23.92 12.39
CA TYR A 89 15.71 -24.60 12.17
C TYR A 89 15.59 -25.86 13.03
N SER A 90 14.48 -26.02 13.76
CA SER A 90 14.29 -27.07 14.77
C SER A 90 14.21 -28.51 14.22
N ARG A 91 14.02 -28.69 12.92
CA ARG A 91 13.93 -29.99 12.23
C ARG A 91 15.12 -30.28 11.32
N ASN A 92 16.27 -29.69 11.62
CA ASN A 92 17.50 -29.91 10.87
C ASN A 92 18.02 -31.32 11.13
N GLN A 93 18.22 -32.11 10.04
CA GLN A 93 18.75 -33.48 10.10
C GLN A 93 19.95 -33.67 9.18
N THR A 94 19.93 -33.12 7.95
CA THR A 94 20.99 -33.33 6.97
C THR A 94 21.86 -32.09 6.81
N VAL A 95 23.16 -32.23 7.13
CA VAL A 95 24.16 -31.18 6.91
C VAL A 95 24.46 -31.11 5.41
N LEU A 96 24.33 -29.96 4.81
CA LEU A 96 24.61 -29.73 3.39
C LEU A 96 26.05 -29.27 3.17
N PHE A 97 26.51 -28.32 3.98
CA PHE A 97 27.90 -27.84 4.00
C PHE A 97 28.19 -27.18 5.34
N SER A 98 29.47 -27.14 5.73
CA SER A 98 29.94 -26.43 6.91
C SER A 98 30.94 -25.35 6.51
N VAL A 99 30.75 -24.12 6.99
CA VAL A 99 31.64 -22.99 6.77
C VAL A 99 32.11 -22.46 8.14
N LEU A 100 33.41 -22.39 8.35
CA LEU A 100 34.02 -21.90 9.61
C LEU A 100 33.48 -22.56 10.89
N GLY A 101 33.17 -23.89 10.85
CA GLY A 101 32.63 -24.61 11.99
C GLY A 101 31.12 -24.47 12.20
N VAL A 102 30.42 -23.76 11.32
CA VAL A 102 28.96 -23.59 11.34
C VAL A 102 28.34 -24.45 10.27
N SER A 103 27.45 -25.39 10.63
CA SER A 103 26.81 -26.33 9.72
C SER A 103 25.50 -25.77 9.20
N PHE A 104 25.35 -25.68 7.86
CA PHE A 104 24.10 -25.32 7.20
C PHE A 104 23.34 -26.59 6.82
N TYR A 105 22.04 -26.59 7.12
CA TYR A 105 21.17 -27.74 6.93
C TYR A 105 20.24 -27.56 5.74
N LYS A 106 20.03 -28.64 5.00
CA LYS A 106 19.19 -28.67 3.79
C LYS A 106 17.74 -28.26 4.09
N GLU A 107 17.17 -28.81 5.14
CA GLU A 107 15.79 -28.59 5.55
C GLU A 107 15.55 -27.11 5.91
N GLY A 108 16.46 -26.50 6.67
CA GLY A 108 16.40 -25.10 7.02
C GLY A 108 16.46 -24.17 5.81
N LEU A 109 17.33 -24.50 4.82
CA LEU A 109 17.46 -23.72 3.60
C LEU A 109 16.21 -23.80 2.71
N ILE A 110 15.62 -24.99 2.54
CA ILE A 110 14.37 -25.19 1.77
C ILE A 110 13.22 -24.41 2.45
N TYR A 111 13.13 -24.50 3.77
CA TYR A 111 12.12 -23.78 4.52
C TYR A 111 12.30 -22.26 4.41
N ALA A 112 13.51 -21.76 4.56
CA ALA A 112 13.84 -20.34 4.41
C ALA A 112 13.53 -19.83 3.01
N THR A 113 13.88 -20.59 1.97
CA THR A 113 13.56 -20.23 0.57
C THR A 113 12.06 -20.14 0.36
N THR A 114 11.29 -21.10 0.88
CA THR A 114 9.82 -21.09 0.77
C THR A 114 9.21 -19.88 1.47
N LEU A 115 9.68 -19.55 2.68
CA LEU A 115 9.26 -18.35 3.40
C LEU A 115 9.67 -17.07 2.66
N GLY A 116 10.90 -17.03 2.15
CA GLY A 116 11.41 -15.90 1.36
C GLY A 116 10.55 -15.64 0.12
N CYS A 117 10.17 -16.68 -0.61
CA CYS A 117 9.28 -16.56 -1.75
C CYS A 117 7.90 -16.00 -1.36
N ARG A 118 7.34 -16.42 -0.21
CA ARG A 118 6.07 -15.86 0.30
C ARG A 118 6.16 -14.37 0.58
N VAL A 119 7.21 -13.97 1.30
CA VAL A 119 7.47 -12.55 1.60
C VAL A 119 7.63 -11.76 0.30
N LEU A 120 8.31 -12.30 -0.70
CA LEU A 120 8.52 -11.67 -1.99
C LEU A 120 7.19 -11.46 -2.74
N VAL A 121 6.31 -12.45 -2.78
CA VAL A 121 4.95 -12.32 -3.38
C VAL A 121 4.18 -11.19 -2.70
N ILE A 122 4.17 -11.13 -1.37
CA ILE A 122 3.46 -10.09 -0.60
C ILE A 122 4.04 -8.70 -0.91
N ILE A 123 5.34 -8.56 -0.92
CA ILE A 123 6.01 -7.27 -1.19
C ILE A 123 5.72 -6.80 -2.62
N LEU A 124 5.80 -7.67 -3.61
CA LEU A 124 5.54 -7.32 -5.01
C LEU A 124 4.08 -6.95 -5.25
N THR A 125 3.13 -7.72 -4.73
CA THR A 125 1.70 -7.44 -4.89
C THR A 125 1.27 -6.18 -4.14
N SER A 126 1.76 -5.96 -2.92
CA SER A 126 1.53 -4.72 -2.16
C SER A 126 2.17 -3.51 -2.85
N GLY A 127 3.37 -3.67 -3.39
CA GLY A 127 4.05 -2.65 -4.19
C GLY A 127 3.23 -2.26 -5.43
N PHE A 128 2.65 -3.23 -6.12
CA PHE A 128 1.73 -2.96 -7.24
C PHE A 128 0.55 -2.09 -6.80
N PHE A 129 -0.10 -2.38 -5.67
CA PHE A 129 -1.20 -1.60 -5.15
C PHE A 129 -0.81 -0.16 -4.83
N ILE A 130 0.26 0.02 -4.04
CA ILE A 130 0.71 1.34 -3.57
C ILE A 130 0.98 2.28 -4.75
N VAL A 131 1.54 1.75 -5.82
CA VAL A 131 1.94 2.58 -6.96
C VAL A 131 0.82 2.76 -7.98
N THR A 132 -0.08 1.80 -8.10
CA THR A 132 -1.20 1.89 -9.06
C THR A 132 -2.45 2.56 -8.51
N THR A 133 -2.51 2.80 -7.18
CA THR A 133 -3.71 3.34 -6.54
C THR A 133 -3.38 4.65 -5.82
N SER A 134 -3.95 5.75 -6.27
CA SER A 134 -3.77 7.05 -5.64
C SER A 134 -4.72 7.22 -4.45
N ILE A 135 -4.36 8.10 -3.50
CA ILE A 135 -5.20 8.45 -2.35
C ILE A 135 -6.56 8.99 -2.81
N SER A 136 -6.58 9.77 -3.90
CA SER A 136 -7.82 10.30 -4.47
C SER A 136 -8.72 9.24 -5.07
N GLU A 137 -8.15 8.16 -5.64
CA GLU A 137 -8.92 7.01 -6.14
C GLU A 137 -9.56 6.23 -5.00
N ASN A 138 -8.80 5.98 -3.92
CA ASN A 138 -9.34 5.33 -2.73
C ASN A 138 -10.49 6.14 -2.12
N ALA A 139 -10.35 7.46 -2.01
CA ALA A 139 -11.36 8.33 -1.45
C ALA A 139 -12.63 8.38 -2.33
N ALA A 140 -12.48 8.50 -3.64
CA ALA A 140 -13.62 8.48 -4.56
C ALA A 140 -14.38 7.14 -4.50
N TYR A 141 -13.67 6.04 -4.34
CA TYR A 141 -14.30 4.73 -4.17
C TYR A 141 -15.04 4.60 -2.84
N LEU A 142 -14.50 5.13 -1.75
CA LEU A 142 -15.16 5.14 -0.44
C LEU A 142 -16.48 5.92 -0.46
N GLU A 143 -16.53 7.02 -1.20
CA GLU A 143 -17.76 7.79 -1.42
C GLU A 143 -18.81 6.95 -2.19
N LEU A 144 -18.39 6.25 -3.24
CA LEU A 144 -19.25 5.35 -4.01
C LEU A 144 -19.74 4.15 -3.18
N SER A 145 -18.99 3.74 -2.18
CA SER A 145 -19.33 2.63 -1.26
C SER A 145 -20.31 3.04 -0.15
N GLY A 146 -20.84 4.28 -0.17
CA GLY A 146 -21.86 4.75 0.76
C GLY A 146 -21.35 5.52 1.98
N LEU A 147 -20.04 5.81 2.06
CA LEU A 147 -19.54 6.71 3.09
C LEU A 147 -20.01 8.16 2.81
N SER A 148 -20.33 8.88 3.87
CA SER A 148 -20.76 10.27 3.71
C SER A 148 -19.65 11.11 3.06
N TYR A 149 -20.03 11.99 2.14
CA TYR A 149 -19.07 12.88 1.47
C TYR A 149 -18.28 13.76 2.46
N LYS A 150 -18.86 14.10 3.61
CA LYS A 150 -18.18 14.85 4.67
C LYS A 150 -17.01 14.04 5.25
N THR A 151 -17.23 12.77 5.54
CA THR A 151 -16.20 11.87 6.06
C THR A 151 -15.09 11.66 5.04
N VAL A 152 -15.44 11.42 3.78
CA VAL A 152 -14.45 11.26 2.70
C VAL A 152 -13.65 12.53 2.50
N TYR A 153 -14.30 13.70 2.54
CA TYR A 153 -13.60 14.98 2.46
C TYR A 153 -12.60 15.19 3.60
N VAL A 154 -12.97 14.85 4.83
CA VAL A 154 -12.05 14.93 6.00
C VAL A 154 -10.86 14.03 5.79
N LEU A 155 -11.08 12.77 5.37
CA LEU A 155 -10.01 11.80 5.12
C LEU A 155 -9.04 12.30 4.04
N MET A 156 -9.57 12.77 2.91
CA MET A 156 -8.75 13.37 1.84
C MET A 156 -7.98 14.59 2.33
N SER A 157 -8.65 15.47 3.09
CA SER A 157 -8.03 16.69 3.61
C SER A 157 -6.83 16.36 4.49
N VAL A 158 -6.95 15.39 5.39
CA VAL A 158 -5.84 14.93 6.25
C VAL A 158 -4.66 14.46 5.39
N CYS A 159 -4.93 13.61 4.38
CA CYS A 159 -3.89 13.08 3.49
C CYS A 159 -3.16 14.16 2.69
N TYR A 160 -3.84 15.26 2.32
CA TYR A 160 -3.20 16.38 1.61
C TYR A 160 -2.54 17.39 2.54
N ILE A 161 -3.09 17.61 3.74
CA ILE A 161 -2.52 18.54 4.71
C ILE A 161 -1.21 18.01 5.28
N LEU A 162 -1.08 16.69 5.48
CA LEU A 162 0.10 16.09 6.10
C LEU A 162 1.43 16.43 5.38
N PRO A 163 1.55 16.27 4.05
CA PRO A 163 2.76 16.68 3.34
C PRO A 163 3.01 18.19 3.37
N GLU A 164 1.93 19.00 3.41
CA GLU A 164 2.03 20.45 3.54
C GLU A 164 2.56 20.86 4.92
N MET A 165 2.05 20.24 5.98
CA MET A 165 2.57 20.44 7.34
C MET A 165 4.05 20.09 7.44
N MET A 166 4.50 19.00 6.82
CA MET A 166 5.92 18.61 6.78
C MET A 166 6.78 19.68 6.07
N ARG A 167 6.29 20.25 4.96
CA ARG A 167 6.99 21.35 4.26
C ARG A 167 7.05 22.60 5.13
N ASN A 168 5.95 22.96 5.77
CA ASN A 168 5.89 24.12 6.67
C ASN A 168 6.81 23.93 7.89
N MET A 169 6.82 22.74 8.49
CA MET A 169 7.72 22.39 9.58
C MET A 169 9.19 22.59 9.20
N ARG A 170 9.61 22.14 8.01
CA ARG A 170 10.98 22.35 7.52
C ARG A 170 11.33 23.83 7.38
N LYS A 171 10.41 24.66 6.83
CA LYS A 171 10.61 26.10 6.69
C LYS A 171 10.75 26.79 8.06
N ILE A 172 9.90 26.42 9.03
CA ILE A 172 9.97 26.94 10.39
C ILE A 172 11.27 26.54 11.08
N GLN A 173 11.70 25.27 10.92
CA GLN A 173 12.99 24.80 11.45
C GLN A 173 14.16 25.57 10.87
N GLN A 174 14.16 25.84 9.56
CA GLN A 174 15.20 26.65 8.93
C GLN A 174 15.24 28.08 9.49
N ALA A 175 14.08 28.70 9.65
CA ALA A 175 13.98 30.03 10.26
C ALA A 175 14.46 30.05 11.73
N GLN A 176 14.15 29.02 12.51
CA GLN A 176 14.61 28.90 13.90
C GLN A 176 16.12 28.66 13.99
N LYS A 177 16.70 27.91 13.03
CA LYS A 177 18.18 27.76 12.95
C LYS A 177 18.89 29.10 12.75
N VAL A 178 18.37 29.96 11.87
CA VAL A 178 18.93 31.31 11.64
C VAL A 178 18.83 32.17 12.92
N ARG A 179 17.78 31.96 13.76
CA ARG A 179 17.62 32.61 15.05
C ARG A 179 18.50 32.03 16.16
N GLY A 180 19.42 31.13 15.85
CA GLY A 180 20.35 30.56 16.81
C GLY A 180 19.84 29.30 17.56
N THR A 181 18.65 28.78 17.21
CA THR A 181 18.15 27.54 17.80
C THR A 181 18.88 26.36 17.12
N ASN A 182 20.05 26.00 17.65
CA ASN A 182 20.81 24.86 17.14
C ASN A 182 20.28 23.56 17.76
N PRO A 183 20.05 22.48 16.96
CA PRO A 183 19.69 21.19 17.52
C PRO A 183 20.87 20.62 18.31
N GLN A 184 20.80 20.73 19.63
CA GLN A 184 21.86 20.32 20.54
C GLN A 184 21.89 18.79 20.71
N LYS A 185 23.04 18.27 21.15
CA LYS A 185 23.36 16.83 21.14
C LYS A 185 22.53 15.96 22.10
N THR A 186 21.93 16.55 23.14
CA THR A 186 21.21 15.84 24.20
C THR A 186 19.72 15.68 23.88
N LEU A 187 19.10 14.51 24.18
CA LEU A 187 17.69 14.22 23.90
C LEU A 187 16.73 15.26 24.51
N ILE A 188 17.00 15.71 25.75
CA ILE A 188 16.18 16.73 26.45
C ILE A 188 16.24 18.08 25.71
N GLN A 189 17.39 18.45 25.19
CA GLN A 189 17.57 19.68 24.43
C GLN A 189 16.90 19.59 23.04
N LYS A 190 16.87 18.42 22.42
CA LYS A 190 16.10 18.17 21.20
C LYS A 190 14.61 18.36 21.45
N LEU A 191 14.08 17.86 22.57
CA LEU A 191 12.68 18.07 22.95
C LEU A 191 12.36 19.56 23.17
N LYS A 192 13.23 20.30 23.88
CA LYS A 192 13.07 21.75 24.06
C LYS A 192 13.13 22.54 22.74
N SER A 193 13.89 22.07 21.75
CA SER A 193 13.97 22.70 20.43
C SER A 193 12.75 22.42 19.52
N VAL A 194 11.92 21.44 19.85
CA VAL A 194 10.68 21.13 19.12
C VAL A 194 9.58 22.18 19.41
N LEU A 195 9.49 22.66 20.65
CA LEU A 195 8.43 23.58 21.08
C LEU A 195 8.40 24.89 20.27
N PRO A 196 9.51 25.60 20.02
CA PRO A 196 9.55 26.80 19.18
C PRO A 196 9.16 26.55 17.71
N VAL A 197 9.19 25.30 17.26
CA VAL A 197 8.75 24.91 15.92
C VAL A 197 7.28 24.53 15.91
N LEU A 198 6.83 23.85 16.98
CA LEU A 198 5.46 23.32 17.08
C LEU A 198 4.43 24.45 17.20
N ILE A 199 4.69 25.46 18.04
CA ILE A 199 3.72 26.56 18.26
C ILE A 199 3.41 27.32 16.95
N PRO A 200 4.39 27.82 16.18
CA PRO A 200 4.11 28.48 14.91
C PRO A 200 3.48 27.54 13.87
N LEU A 201 3.82 26.25 13.91
CA LEU A 201 3.24 25.26 13.00
C LEU A 201 1.73 25.10 13.29
N VAL A 202 1.34 24.95 14.58
CA VAL A 202 -0.06 24.81 14.98
C VAL A 202 -0.86 26.04 14.62
N ILE A 203 -0.37 27.25 14.94
CA ILE A 203 -1.05 28.51 14.60
C ILE A 203 -1.28 28.58 13.10
N LYS A 204 -0.24 28.33 12.30
CA LYS A 204 -0.35 28.37 10.84
C LYS A 204 -1.35 27.34 10.29
N THR A 205 -1.39 26.13 10.85
CA THR A 205 -2.35 25.10 10.41
C THR A 205 -3.78 25.44 10.81
N LEU A 206 -4.00 26.09 11.94
CA LEU A 206 -5.31 26.61 12.35
C LEU A 206 -5.80 27.69 11.39
N ASP A 207 -4.96 28.68 11.06
CA ASP A 207 -5.30 29.75 10.11
C ASP A 207 -5.67 29.17 8.73
N GLN A 208 -4.89 28.21 8.25
CA GLN A 208 -5.19 27.51 6.99
C GLN A 208 -6.51 26.73 7.06
N SER A 209 -6.81 26.10 8.20
CA SER A 209 -8.07 25.36 8.39
C SER A 209 -9.27 26.29 8.42
N MET A 210 -9.15 27.45 9.07
CA MET A 210 -10.19 28.49 9.07
C MET A 210 -10.45 29.01 7.65
N ALA A 211 -9.41 29.36 6.91
CA ALA A 211 -9.54 29.82 5.53
C ALA A 211 -10.20 28.79 4.61
N ARG A 212 -9.87 27.52 4.77
CA ARG A 212 -10.52 26.40 4.06
C ARG A 212 -12.00 26.26 4.45
N SER A 213 -12.31 26.35 5.75
CA SER A 213 -13.70 26.26 6.24
C SER A 213 -14.56 27.37 5.65
N ILE A 214 -14.10 28.60 5.68
CA ILE A 214 -14.81 29.75 5.08
C ILE A 214 -15.00 29.52 3.57
N SER A 215 -13.96 29.10 2.86
CA SER A 215 -14.05 28.82 1.42
C SER A 215 -15.06 27.73 1.09
N LEU A 216 -15.16 26.69 1.93
CA LEU A 216 -16.14 25.61 1.76
C LEU A 216 -17.57 26.06 2.02
N GLN A 217 -17.78 26.86 3.08
CA GLN A 217 -19.10 27.44 3.39
C GLN A 217 -19.61 28.32 2.26
N LEU A 218 -18.73 29.19 1.72
CA LEU A 218 -19.06 30.04 0.57
C LEU A 218 -19.41 29.23 -0.70
N ARG A 219 -18.84 28.03 -0.86
CA ARG A 219 -19.15 27.11 -1.94
C ARG A 219 -20.37 26.22 -1.69
N GLY A 220 -21.08 26.42 -0.57
CA GLY A 220 -22.29 25.67 -0.24
C GLY A 220 -21.99 24.20 0.12
N PHE A 221 -20.88 23.92 0.80
CA PHE A 221 -20.49 22.55 1.18
C PHE A 221 -21.56 21.85 2.04
N ASP A 222 -22.29 22.60 2.86
CA ASP A 222 -23.34 22.08 3.74
C ASP A 222 -24.74 22.02 3.08
N ASN A 223 -24.87 22.43 1.82
CA ASN A 223 -26.16 22.40 1.13
C ASN A 223 -26.62 20.94 0.88
N PRO A 224 -27.80 20.52 1.38
CA PRO A 224 -28.32 19.17 1.18
C PRO A 224 -28.62 18.84 -0.31
N ASN A 225 -28.92 19.85 -1.13
CA ASN A 225 -29.22 19.71 -2.56
C ASN A 225 -27.98 19.85 -3.45
N ARG A 226 -26.80 19.63 -2.89
CA ARG A 226 -25.53 19.73 -3.62
C ARG A 226 -25.44 18.66 -4.71
N THR A 227 -25.32 19.08 -5.97
CA THR A 227 -24.94 18.19 -7.07
C THR A 227 -23.43 17.96 -7.03
N VAL A 228 -23.01 16.79 -6.57
CA VAL A 228 -21.60 16.40 -6.55
C VAL A 228 -21.20 16.08 -7.99
N ARG A 229 -20.44 16.94 -8.64
CA ARG A 229 -19.72 16.63 -9.88
C ARG A 229 -18.42 15.87 -9.57
N THR A 230 -18.50 14.81 -8.83
CA THR A 230 -17.37 13.86 -8.78
C THR A 230 -17.32 13.22 -10.14
N SER A 231 -16.16 13.26 -10.80
CA SER A 231 -15.91 12.49 -12.00
C SER A 231 -16.18 11.03 -11.63
N GLN A 232 -17.40 10.57 -11.92
CA GLN A 232 -17.79 9.18 -11.68
C GLN A 232 -16.95 8.34 -12.62
N ARG A 233 -15.82 7.86 -12.13
CA ARG A 233 -15.10 6.79 -12.80
C ARG A 233 -16.00 5.57 -12.75
N VAL A 234 -16.58 5.24 -13.89
CA VAL A 234 -17.40 4.03 -14.02
C VAL A 234 -16.46 2.85 -14.01
N TYR A 235 -16.30 2.22 -12.87
CA TYR A 235 -15.56 0.97 -12.72
C TYR A 235 -16.41 -0.19 -13.28
N ARG A 236 -16.32 -0.40 -14.60
CA ARG A 236 -17.18 -1.34 -15.32
C ARG A 236 -16.84 -2.81 -15.12
N LEU A 237 -15.61 -3.10 -14.68
CA LEU A 237 -15.09 -4.47 -14.56
C LEU A 237 -15.12 -5.03 -13.12
N SER A 238 -15.56 -4.23 -12.13
CA SER A 238 -15.35 -4.55 -10.73
C SER A 238 -16.23 -5.69 -10.20
N ARG A 239 -17.50 -5.72 -10.55
CA ARG A 239 -18.48 -6.62 -9.88
C ARG A 239 -18.20 -8.11 -10.14
N THR A 240 -17.90 -8.49 -11.36
CA THR A 240 -17.55 -9.87 -11.72
C THR A 240 -16.20 -10.29 -11.14
N LEU A 241 -15.21 -9.39 -11.15
CA LEU A 241 -13.90 -9.63 -10.53
C LEU A 241 -14.02 -9.75 -9.01
N HIS A 242 -14.83 -8.94 -8.34
CA HIS A 242 -15.09 -9.06 -6.90
C HIS A 242 -15.67 -10.43 -6.55
N ILE A 243 -16.72 -10.88 -7.26
CA ILE A 243 -17.34 -12.18 -7.01
C ILE A 243 -16.33 -13.31 -7.25
N GLY A 244 -15.55 -13.22 -8.33
CA GLY A 244 -14.53 -14.23 -8.64
C GLY A 244 -13.44 -14.31 -7.57
N LEU A 245 -12.88 -13.17 -7.16
CA LEU A 245 -11.81 -13.09 -6.15
C LEU A 245 -12.32 -13.49 -4.76
N THR A 246 -13.47 -13.00 -4.32
CA THR A 246 -14.04 -13.40 -3.04
C THR A 246 -14.39 -14.88 -3.00
N GLY A 247 -14.91 -15.44 -4.10
CA GLY A 247 -15.17 -16.87 -4.23
C GLY A 247 -13.88 -17.70 -4.13
N LEU A 248 -12.82 -17.26 -4.79
CA LEU A 248 -11.51 -17.90 -4.74
C LEU A 248 -10.91 -17.84 -3.33
N ALA A 249 -10.98 -16.70 -2.65
CA ALA A 249 -10.53 -16.56 -1.26
C ALA A 249 -11.26 -17.52 -0.31
N ILE A 250 -12.58 -17.62 -0.44
CA ILE A 250 -13.40 -18.53 0.40
C ILE A 250 -13.03 -19.98 0.13
N LEU A 251 -12.85 -20.37 -1.14
CA LEU A 251 -12.42 -21.72 -1.53
C LEU A 251 -11.05 -22.06 -0.93
N LEU A 252 -10.10 -21.14 -0.99
CA LEU A 252 -8.75 -21.36 -0.46
C LEU A 252 -8.74 -21.47 1.07
N ILE A 253 -9.52 -20.66 1.76
CA ILE A 253 -9.67 -20.75 3.22
C ILE A 253 -10.33 -22.08 3.59
N GLY A 254 -11.41 -22.44 2.90
CA GLY A 254 -12.11 -23.71 3.11
C GLY A 254 -11.20 -24.93 2.87
N TRP A 255 -10.43 -24.93 1.78
CA TRP A 255 -9.44 -25.95 1.49
C TRP A 255 -8.40 -26.09 2.61
N LYS A 256 -7.90 -24.96 3.11
CA LYS A 256 -6.88 -24.97 4.17
C LYS A 256 -7.43 -25.45 5.53
N ILE A 257 -8.67 -25.11 5.84
CA ILE A 257 -9.36 -25.61 7.05
C ILE A 257 -9.58 -27.11 6.92
N TRP A 258 -10.03 -27.58 5.75
CA TRP A 258 -10.29 -28.99 5.48
C TRP A 258 -9.01 -29.83 5.57
N THR A 259 -7.89 -29.37 4.99
CA THR A 259 -6.60 -30.08 5.08
C THR A 259 -6.09 -30.12 6.53
N LYS A 260 -6.30 -29.06 7.31
CA LYS A 260 -5.90 -29.01 8.72
C LYS A 260 -6.74 -29.95 9.61
N ILE A 261 -8.03 -30.12 9.27
CA ILE A 261 -8.93 -31.04 10.03
C ILE A 261 -8.62 -32.49 9.70
N ASN A 262 -8.32 -32.81 8.42
CA ASN A 262 -8.02 -34.17 7.98
C ASN A 262 -6.56 -34.61 8.17
N GLY A 263 -5.72 -33.77 8.80
CA GLY A 263 -4.35 -34.14 9.16
C GLY A 263 -3.39 -34.31 7.97
N LEU A 264 -3.76 -33.79 6.79
CA LEU A 264 -2.95 -33.80 5.56
C LEU A 264 -2.05 -32.56 5.46
#